data_05415e25076a7fa0ec3b807e94dd022b
#
_entry.id   05415e25076a7fa0ec3b807e94dd022b
#
_cell.length_a   1.000
_cell.length_b   1.000
_cell.length_c   1.000
_cell.angle_alpha   90.00
_cell.angle_beta   90.00
_cell.angle_gamma   90.00
#
_symmetry.space_group_name_H-M   'P 1'
#
loop_
_entity.id
_entity.type
_entity.pdbx_description
1 polymer ?
#
loop_
_entity_poly.entity_id
_entity_poly.type
_entity_poly.pdbx_seq_one_letter_code
_entity_poly.pdbx_strand_id
1 'polypeptide(L)'
;LQLGAAKVYGVDVGYGQTAWSIRNDPRVVLFERTNIRYLTPEKLFNEGDPIPDFAVADLSFISLKIVLPALKSLLRSDRSELIVLVKPQFEVGKDKVGKGGVVRDHYLHIEAIYGVVNESKKYGWHPKGILASPLKGPAGNQEYLLWMGEEVKGNLIEIEKFIK
;
A
#
# COMPACT_ATOMS: atom_id res chain seq x y z
N LEU A 1 4.90 16.09 1.56
CA LEU A 1 5.08 17.40 2.16
C LEU A 1 5.68 18.41 1.17
N GLN A 2 6.74 18.04 0.44
CA GLN A 2 7.37 18.91 -0.57
C GLN A 2 6.44 19.21 -1.75
N LEU A 3 5.54 18.30 -2.08
CA LEU A 3 4.55 18.46 -3.17
C LEU A 3 3.22 19.07 -2.69
N GLY A 4 3.16 19.61 -1.47
CA GLY A 4 2.02 20.37 -0.98
C GLY A 4 0.98 19.58 -0.20
N ALA A 5 1.31 18.39 0.33
CA ALA A 5 0.40 17.71 1.25
C ALA A 5 0.12 18.59 2.47
N ALA A 6 -1.18 18.80 2.76
CA ALA A 6 -1.63 19.67 3.86
C ALA A 6 -1.41 19.00 5.23
N LYS A 7 -1.64 17.68 5.31
CA LYS A 7 -1.41 16.87 6.52
C LYS A 7 -1.01 15.45 6.12
N VAL A 8 -0.15 14.84 6.91
CA VAL A 8 0.30 13.46 6.71
C VAL A 8 0.16 12.68 8.02
N TYR A 9 -0.51 11.56 7.96
CA TYR A 9 -0.58 10.57 9.04
C TYR A 9 0.39 9.44 8.72
N GLY A 10 1.49 9.37 9.45
CA GLY A 10 2.47 8.31 9.32
C GLY A 10 2.18 7.18 10.31
N VAL A 11 2.10 5.95 9.82
CA VAL A 11 1.85 4.76 10.66
C VAL A 11 2.97 3.76 10.44
N ASP A 12 3.66 3.38 11.50
CA ASP A 12 4.76 2.42 11.45
C ASP A 12 4.72 1.47 12.66
N VAL A 13 5.00 0.18 12.42
CA VAL A 13 5.18 -0.81 13.50
C VAL A 13 6.51 -0.64 14.21
N GLY A 14 7.49 -0.01 13.58
CA GLY A 14 8.79 0.33 14.12
C GLY A 14 8.75 1.53 15.08
N TYR A 15 9.91 1.87 15.60
CA TYR A 15 10.10 3.02 16.48
C TYR A 15 11.41 3.73 16.16
N GLY A 16 11.38 5.07 16.11
CA GLY A 16 12.57 5.89 15.95
C GLY A 16 13.20 5.87 14.56
N GLN A 17 12.51 5.32 13.55
CA GLN A 17 13.04 5.21 12.18
C GLN A 17 12.75 6.45 11.33
N THR A 18 11.77 7.26 11.75
CA THR A 18 11.38 8.48 11.02
C THR A 18 12.43 9.57 11.23
N ALA A 19 12.91 10.17 10.16
CA ALA A 19 13.86 11.28 10.18
C ALA A 19 13.34 12.43 11.07
N TRP A 20 14.26 13.05 11.81
CA TRP A 20 13.92 14.10 12.77
C TRP A 20 13.16 15.28 12.14
N SER A 21 13.52 15.68 10.93
CA SER A 21 12.85 16.75 10.17
C SER A 21 11.39 16.43 9.85
N ILE A 22 11.08 15.16 9.56
CA ILE A 22 9.70 14.71 9.30
C ILE A 22 8.92 14.62 10.60
N ARG A 23 9.52 14.05 11.63
CA ARG A 23 8.90 13.92 12.96
C ARG A 23 8.47 15.26 13.56
N ASN A 24 9.23 16.32 13.30
CA ASN A 24 8.96 17.66 13.84
C ASN A 24 8.23 18.60 12.87
N ASP A 25 7.81 18.11 11.69
CA ASP A 25 6.97 18.92 10.81
C ASP A 25 5.54 19.00 11.39
N PRO A 26 5.00 20.20 11.62
CA PRO A 26 3.68 20.37 12.24
C PRO A 26 2.52 19.77 11.41
N ARG A 27 2.76 19.45 10.14
CA ARG A 27 1.79 18.79 9.26
C ARG A 27 1.80 17.26 9.43
N VAL A 28 2.73 16.69 10.20
CA VAL A 28 2.88 15.24 10.37
C VAL A 28 2.33 14.81 11.73
N VAL A 29 1.46 13.83 11.70
CA VAL A 29 1.03 13.07 12.89
C VAL A 29 1.60 11.66 12.75
N LEU A 30 2.47 11.24 13.67
CA LEU A 30 3.19 9.98 13.58
C LEU A 30 2.71 8.98 14.63
N PHE A 31 2.30 7.80 14.17
CA PHE A 31 1.91 6.65 14.98
C PHE A 31 2.96 5.56 14.86
N GLU A 32 3.91 5.53 15.74
CA GLU A 32 4.92 4.47 15.84
C GLU A 32 4.42 3.31 16.71
N ARG A 33 5.05 2.13 16.61
CA ARG A 33 4.65 0.89 17.29
C ARG A 33 3.18 0.54 17.04
N THR A 34 2.68 0.96 15.89
CA THR A 34 1.25 0.85 15.54
C THR A 34 1.08 -0.04 14.32
N ASN A 35 0.32 -1.11 14.47
CA ASN A 35 -0.05 -1.95 13.34
C ASN A 35 -1.31 -1.39 12.68
N ILE A 36 -1.17 -0.95 11.43
CA ILE A 36 -2.25 -0.35 10.64
C ILE A 36 -3.49 -1.25 10.53
N ARG A 37 -3.33 -2.57 10.59
CA ARG A 37 -4.44 -3.54 10.55
C ARG A 37 -5.48 -3.30 11.64
N TYR A 38 -5.07 -2.77 12.80
CA TYR A 38 -5.92 -2.56 13.97
C TYR A 38 -6.21 -1.09 14.25
N LEU A 39 -5.79 -0.21 13.34
CA LEU A 39 -6.03 1.22 13.46
C LEU A 39 -7.44 1.55 12.97
N THR A 40 -8.14 2.36 13.75
CA THR A 40 -9.49 2.82 13.42
C THR A 40 -9.51 4.35 13.30
N PRO A 41 -10.54 4.93 12.63
CA PRO A 41 -10.67 6.39 12.52
C PRO A 41 -10.59 7.11 13.87
N GLU A 42 -11.25 6.57 14.89
CA GLU A 42 -11.31 7.19 16.23
C GLU A 42 -9.95 7.20 16.94
N LYS A 43 -9.03 6.31 16.53
CA LYS A 43 -7.64 6.28 17.03
C LYS A 43 -6.71 7.17 16.23
N LEU A 44 -7.04 7.39 14.93
CA LEU A 44 -6.17 8.14 14.02
C LEU A 44 -6.50 9.63 14.02
N PHE A 45 -7.79 10.00 14.09
CA PHE A 45 -8.26 11.36 13.93
C PHE A 45 -8.82 11.94 15.23
N ASN A 46 -8.53 13.22 15.49
CA ASN A 46 -9.28 14.02 16.44
C ASN A 46 -10.48 14.69 15.73
N GLU A 47 -11.39 15.23 16.51
CA GLU A 47 -12.50 16.00 15.97
C GLU A 47 -12.00 17.19 15.12
N GLY A 48 -12.51 17.30 13.89
CA GLY A 48 -12.10 18.34 12.95
C GLY A 48 -10.83 18.03 12.14
N ASP A 49 -10.16 16.92 12.39
CA ASP A 49 -9.00 16.52 11.58
C ASP A 49 -9.41 16.19 10.13
N PRO A 50 -8.61 16.58 9.12
CA PRO A 50 -8.88 16.25 7.74
C PRO A 50 -8.73 14.75 7.51
N ILE A 51 -9.73 14.13 6.90
CA ILE A 51 -9.67 12.73 6.48
C ILE A 51 -8.83 12.65 5.19
N PRO A 52 -7.81 11.78 5.13
CA PRO A 52 -6.96 11.63 3.95
C PRO A 52 -7.74 11.19 2.71
N ASP A 53 -7.37 11.73 1.56
CA ASP A 53 -7.86 11.33 0.24
C ASP A 53 -6.84 10.52 -0.55
N PHE A 54 -5.61 10.40 -0.05
CA PHE A 54 -4.54 9.66 -0.68
C PHE A 54 -3.74 8.86 0.35
N ALA A 55 -3.38 7.61 0.01
CA ALA A 55 -2.52 6.78 0.82
C ALA A 55 -1.35 6.19 0.01
N VAL A 56 -0.23 6.01 0.68
CA VAL A 56 0.89 5.21 0.19
C VAL A 56 1.18 4.11 1.21
N ALA A 57 1.48 2.90 0.73
CA ALA A 57 1.79 1.78 1.62
C ALA A 57 2.97 0.96 1.10
N ASP A 58 4.05 0.94 1.87
CA ASP A 58 5.18 0.03 1.76
C ASP A 58 5.24 -0.81 3.03
N LEU A 59 4.67 -2.02 2.97
CA LEU A 59 4.52 -2.91 4.12
C LEU A 59 5.32 -4.19 3.94
N SER A 60 5.84 -4.73 5.02
CA SER A 60 6.58 -5.99 5.02
C SER A 60 5.97 -7.00 6.00
N PHE A 61 6.10 -8.29 5.67
CA PHE A 61 5.65 -9.42 6.48
C PHE A 61 4.13 -9.52 6.69
N ILE A 62 3.35 -8.83 5.88
CA ILE A 62 1.89 -8.86 5.85
C ILE A 62 1.39 -8.74 4.41
N SER A 63 0.31 -9.44 4.08
CA SER A 63 -0.37 -9.26 2.79
C SER A 63 -1.17 -7.96 2.79
N LEU A 64 -1.10 -7.22 1.69
CA LEU A 64 -1.92 -6.02 1.46
C LEU A 64 -3.41 -6.33 1.57
N LYS A 65 -3.84 -7.53 1.17
CA LYS A 65 -5.24 -7.98 1.28
C LYS A 65 -5.80 -7.90 2.71
N ILE A 66 -4.94 -8.07 3.72
CA ILE A 66 -5.31 -7.97 5.14
C ILE A 66 -5.42 -6.51 5.59
N VAL A 67 -4.70 -5.59 4.92
CA VAL A 67 -4.59 -4.18 5.33
C VAL A 67 -5.61 -3.30 4.60
N LEU A 68 -6.03 -3.67 3.39
CA LEU A 68 -6.99 -2.89 2.60
C LEU A 68 -8.28 -2.51 3.35
N PRO A 69 -8.91 -3.38 4.17
CA PRO A 69 -10.07 -3.00 4.97
C PRO A 69 -9.81 -1.83 5.92
N ALA A 70 -8.66 -1.85 6.61
CA ALA A 70 -8.26 -0.77 7.51
C ALA A 70 -8.01 0.53 6.73
N LEU A 71 -7.26 0.46 5.61
CA LEU A 71 -7.05 1.63 4.75
C LEU A 71 -8.37 2.22 4.26
N LYS A 72 -9.36 1.39 3.90
CA LYS A 72 -10.68 1.88 3.47
C LYS A 72 -11.40 2.67 4.56
N SER A 73 -11.29 2.24 5.81
CA SER A 73 -11.91 2.95 6.94
C SER A 73 -11.21 4.28 7.28
N LEU A 74 -9.94 4.41 6.92
CA LEU A 74 -9.11 5.58 7.22
C LEU A 74 -9.07 6.62 6.09
N LEU A 75 -9.61 6.30 4.93
CA LEU A 75 -9.62 7.19 3.77
C LEU A 75 -11.03 7.70 3.48
N ARG A 76 -11.11 8.83 2.81
CA ARG A 76 -12.40 9.38 2.33
C ARG A 76 -13.13 8.35 1.48
N SER A 77 -14.45 8.27 1.69
CA SER A 77 -15.29 7.31 0.98
C SER A 77 -15.67 7.73 -0.43
N ASP A 78 -15.66 9.05 -0.70
CA ASP A 78 -16.15 9.67 -1.93
C ASP A 78 -15.08 9.83 -3.02
N ARG A 79 -13.82 9.89 -2.60
CA ARG A 79 -12.67 10.02 -3.52
C ARG A 79 -11.40 9.63 -2.78
N SER A 80 -10.95 8.44 -2.94
CA SER A 80 -9.67 8.03 -2.37
C SER A 80 -8.84 7.29 -3.40
N GLU A 81 -7.55 7.58 -3.37
CA GLU A 81 -6.56 6.91 -4.20
C GLU A 81 -5.46 6.35 -3.31
N LEU A 82 -4.83 5.29 -3.79
CA LEU A 82 -3.70 4.70 -3.08
C LEU A 82 -2.65 4.17 -4.05
N ILE A 83 -1.39 4.29 -3.63
CA ILE A 83 -0.27 3.59 -4.26
C ILE A 83 0.29 2.62 -3.22
N VAL A 84 0.28 1.33 -3.58
CA VAL A 84 0.80 0.27 -2.71
C VAL A 84 1.96 -0.45 -3.37
N LEU A 85 2.95 -0.84 -2.58
CA LEU A 85 4.05 -1.67 -3.05
C LEU A 85 3.67 -3.15 -2.88
N VAL A 86 3.30 -3.80 -3.99
CA VAL A 86 2.98 -5.22 -4.02
C VAL A 86 4.29 -6.01 -3.96
N LYS A 87 4.43 -6.81 -2.94
CA LYS A 87 5.59 -7.68 -2.69
C LYS A 87 5.17 -9.15 -2.85
N PRO A 88 5.46 -9.81 -3.97
CA PRO A 88 4.97 -11.16 -4.24
C PRO A 88 5.23 -12.14 -3.11
N GLN A 89 6.38 -12.03 -2.43
CA GLN A 89 6.76 -12.91 -1.32
C GLN A 89 5.82 -12.83 -0.10
N PHE A 90 5.02 -11.78 0.03
CA PHE A 90 4.04 -11.64 1.11
C PHE A 90 2.58 -11.86 0.63
N GLU A 91 2.38 -12.09 -0.67
CA GLU A 91 1.06 -12.23 -1.28
C GLU A 91 0.68 -13.65 -1.72
N VAL A 92 1.67 -14.47 -2.13
CA VAL A 92 1.42 -15.79 -2.76
C VAL A 92 1.31 -16.97 -1.80
N GLY A 93 1.54 -16.77 -0.51
CA GLY A 93 1.61 -17.87 0.46
C GLY A 93 3.04 -18.45 0.60
N LYS A 94 3.33 -18.98 1.79
CA LYS A 94 4.69 -19.42 2.16
C LYS A 94 5.19 -20.61 1.34
N ASP A 95 4.31 -21.51 0.95
CA ASP A 95 4.57 -22.71 0.14
C ASP A 95 5.05 -22.40 -1.29
N LYS A 96 4.69 -21.23 -1.80
CA LYS A 96 5.06 -20.74 -3.14
C LYS A 96 6.34 -19.88 -3.14
N VAL A 97 6.85 -19.53 -1.97
CA VAL A 97 8.07 -18.74 -1.85
C VAL A 97 9.29 -19.63 -1.94
N GLY A 98 10.18 -19.37 -2.91
CA GLY A 98 11.35 -20.16 -3.17
C GLY A 98 12.48 -19.99 -2.14
N LYS A 99 13.56 -20.73 -2.34
CA LYS A 99 14.76 -20.67 -1.48
C LYS A 99 15.26 -19.22 -1.36
N GLY A 100 15.57 -18.81 -0.14
CA GLY A 100 16.04 -17.46 0.17
C GLY A 100 14.92 -16.41 0.24
N GLY A 101 13.65 -16.82 0.28
CA GLY A 101 12.53 -15.89 0.39
C GLY A 101 12.19 -15.19 -0.93
N VAL A 102 12.63 -15.76 -2.09
CA VAL A 102 12.48 -15.12 -3.40
C VAL A 102 11.45 -15.84 -4.26
N VAL A 103 10.47 -15.09 -4.76
CA VAL A 103 9.51 -15.53 -5.78
C VAL A 103 10.14 -15.29 -7.15
N ARG A 104 10.41 -16.35 -7.91
CA ARG A 104 11.04 -16.27 -9.25
C ARG A 104 10.09 -16.56 -10.39
N ASP A 105 9.01 -17.27 -10.08
CA ASP A 105 8.02 -17.65 -11.07
C ASP A 105 7.20 -16.43 -11.47
N HIS A 106 7.22 -16.11 -12.74
CA HIS A 106 6.48 -15.02 -13.34
C HIS A 106 4.95 -15.11 -13.10
N TYR A 107 4.40 -16.32 -13.15
CA TYR A 107 2.96 -16.51 -12.87
C TYR A 107 2.60 -16.18 -11.43
N LEU A 108 3.48 -16.42 -10.48
CA LEU A 108 3.26 -16.04 -9.08
C LEU A 108 3.30 -14.53 -8.86
N HIS A 109 4.07 -13.79 -9.66
CA HIS A 109 4.01 -12.31 -9.64
C HIS A 109 2.65 -11.82 -10.13
N ILE A 110 2.15 -12.40 -11.22
CA ILE A 110 0.80 -12.10 -11.76
C ILE A 110 -0.26 -12.44 -10.72
N GLU A 111 -0.20 -13.64 -10.12
CA GLU A 111 -1.11 -14.09 -9.06
C GLU A 111 -1.13 -13.09 -7.88
N ALA A 112 0.04 -12.65 -7.41
CA ALA A 112 0.18 -11.69 -6.31
C ALA A 112 -0.54 -10.38 -6.62
N ILE A 113 -0.30 -9.81 -7.81
CA ILE A 113 -0.90 -8.53 -8.21
C ILE A 113 -2.41 -8.65 -8.37
N TYR A 114 -2.90 -9.69 -9.08
CA TYR A 114 -4.33 -9.92 -9.23
C TYR A 114 -5.03 -10.21 -7.90
N GLY A 115 -4.35 -10.89 -6.97
CA GLY A 115 -4.85 -11.09 -5.62
C GLY A 115 -5.15 -9.77 -4.91
N VAL A 116 -4.23 -8.81 -4.97
CA VAL A 116 -4.41 -7.47 -4.40
C VAL A 116 -5.49 -6.68 -5.14
N VAL A 117 -5.49 -6.69 -6.48
CA VAL A 117 -6.49 -6.00 -7.31
C VAL A 117 -7.90 -6.53 -7.05
N ASN A 118 -8.07 -7.85 -6.98
CA ASN A 118 -9.39 -8.44 -6.73
C ASN A 118 -9.90 -8.14 -5.33
N GLU A 119 -9.01 -8.08 -4.34
CA GLU A 119 -9.38 -7.67 -2.99
C GLU A 119 -9.75 -6.19 -2.95
N SER A 120 -8.97 -5.30 -3.59
CA SER A 120 -9.21 -3.85 -3.60
C SER A 120 -10.56 -3.47 -4.20
N LYS A 121 -11.02 -4.20 -5.23
CA LYS A 121 -12.34 -4.00 -5.86
C LYS A 121 -13.50 -4.13 -4.88
N LYS A 122 -13.39 -4.95 -3.85
CA LYS A 122 -14.42 -5.08 -2.80
C LYS A 122 -14.64 -3.78 -2.04
N TYR A 123 -13.66 -2.88 -2.05
CA TYR A 123 -13.67 -1.58 -1.40
C TYR A 123 -13.87 -0.41 -2.37
N GLY A 124 -14.20 -0.71 -3.65
CA GLY A 124 -14.43 0.27 -4.69
C GLY A 124 -13.15 0.83 -5.33
N TRP A 125 -12.00 0.22 -5.06
CA TRP A 125 -10.74 0.62 -5.69
C TRP A 125 -10.38 -0.27 -6.87
N HIS A 126 -10.15 0.35 -8.00
CA HIS A 126 -9.78 -0.28 -9.27
C HIS A 126 -8.37 0.13 -9.67
N PRO A 127 -7.62 -0.74 -10.36
CA PRO A 127 -6.27 -0.41 -10.81
C PRO A 127 -6.31 0.72 -11.85
N LYS A 128 -5.49 1.74 -11.63
CA LYS A 128 -5.27 2.89 -12.54
C LYS A 128 -3.90 2.86 -13.19
N GLY A 129 -2.94 2.19 -12.59
CA GLY A 129 -1.59 2.05 -13.11
C GLY A 129 -0.80 0.99 -12.35
N ILE A 130 0.18 0.42 -13.03
CA ILE A 130 1.15 -0.48 -12.42
C ILE A 130 2.53 -0.23 -13.02
N LEU A 131 3.56 -0.33 -12.17
CA LEU A 131 4.96 -0.19 -12.56
C LEU A 131 5.81 -1.20 -11.78
N ALA A 132 6.67 -1.95 -12.48
CA ALA A 132 7.69 -2.71 -11.80
C ALA A 132 8.66 -1.76 -11.08
N SER A 133 8.89 -2.00 -9.79
CA SER A 133 9.81 -1.18 -9.01
C SER A 133 11.22 -1.22 -9.63
N PRO A 134 11.88 -0.08 -9.82
CA PRO A 134 13.27 -0.05 -10.28
C PRO A 134 14.23 -0.61 -9.21
N LEU A 135 13.80 -0.64 -7.96
CA LEU A 135 14.54 -1.23 -6.85
C LEU A 135 13.96 -2.59 -6.51
N LYS A 136 14.84 -3.55 -6.29
CA LYS A 136 14.45 -4.86 -5.77
C LYS A 136 14.45 -4.85 -4.25
N GLY A 137 13.59 -5.68 -3.66
CA GLY A 137 13.61 -5.92 -2.22
C GLY A 137 14.95 -6.51 -1.72
N PRO A 138 15.22 -6.47 -0.41
CA PRO A 138 16.52 -6.87 0.16
C PRO A 138 16.98 -8.30 -0.21
N ALA A 139 16.06 -9.23 -0.39
CA ALA A 139 16.34 -10.60 -0.82
C ALA A 139 16.45 -10.75 -2.35
N GLY A 140 16.25 -9.68 -3.11
CA GLY A 140 16.26 -9.68 -4.58
C GLY A 140 14.90 -9.87 -5.24
N ASN A 141 13.80 -9.83 -4.49
CA ASN A 141 12.46 -9.90 -5.04
C ASN A 141 12.15 -8.69 -5.94
N GLN A 142 11.54 -8.93 -7.09
CA GLN A 142 10.89 -7.87 -7.85
C GLN A 142 9.60 -7.48 -7.14
N GLU A 143 9.39 -6.19 -6.98
CA GLU A 143 8.21 -5.60 -6.35
C GLU A 143 7.51 -4.66 -7.34
N TYR A 144 6.24 -4.31 -7.09
CA TYR A 144 5.42 -3.56 -8.05
C TYR A 144 4.66 -2.44 -7.35
N LEU A 145 4.79 -1.22 -7.89
CA LEU A 145 3.96 -0.09 -7.51
C LEU A 145 2.61 -0.23 -8.21
N LEU A 146 1.55 -0.39 -7.44
CA LEU A 146 0.18 -0.50 -7.93
C LEU A 146 -0.60 0.74 -7.50
N TRP A 147 -1.02 1.55 -8.46
CA TRP A 147 -1.90 2.69 -8.24
C TRP A 147 -3.35 2.26 -8.41
N MET A 148 -4.17 2.58 -7.42
CA MET A 148 -5.60 2.25 -7.37
C MET A 148 -6.43 3.46 -6.96
N GLY A 149 -7.68 3.49 -7.38
CA GLY A 149 -8.65 4.53 -7.04
C GLY A 149 -10.02 4.14 -7.52
N GLU A 150 -10.98 5.07 -7.48
CA GLU A 150 -12.32 4.82 -7.97
C GLU A 150 -12.34 4.42 -9.44
N GLU A 151 -13.36 3.66 -9.85
CA GLU A 151 -13.49 3.19 -11.22
C GLU A 151 -13.59 4.35 -12.21
N VAL A 152 -12.72 4.34 -13.22
CA VAL A 152 -12.81 5.23 -14.37
C VAL A 152 -13.34 4.42 -15.54
N LYS A 153 -14.51 4.75 -16.05
CA LYS A 153 -15.11 4.07 -17.22
C LYS A 153 -14.11 4.09 -18.37
N GLY A 154 -13.75 2.92 -18.87
CA GLY A 154 -12.99 2.73 -20.10
C GLY A 154 -11.50 2.37 -19.99
N ASN A 155 -10.91 2.34 -18.79
CA ASN A 155 -9.50 1.95 -18.62
C ASN A 155 -9.37 0.55 -17.98
N LEU A 156 -9.31 -0.48 -18.82
CA LEU A 156 -8.80 -1.79 -18.41
C LEU A 156 -7.26 -1.75 -18.52
N ILE A 157 -6.58 -1.88 -17.37
CA ILE A 157 -5.12 -2.01 -17.35
C ILE A 157 -4.78 -3.48 -17.55
N GLU A 158 -4.03 -3.76 -18.61
CA GLU A 158 -3.48 -5.10 -18.86
C GLU A 158 -2.23 -5.27 -17.99
N ILE A 159 -2.41 -5.86 -16.81
CA ILE A 159 -1.36 -6.04 -15.79
C ILE A 159 -0.17 -6.82 -16.34
N GLU A 160 -0.41 -7.81 -17.20
CA GLU A 160 0.60 -8.70 -17.77
C GLU A 160 1.67 -7.96 -18.59
N LYS A 161 1.34 -6.83 -19.18
CA LYS A 161 2.30 -6.02 -19.96
C LYS A 161 3.40 -5.38 -19.11
N PHE A 162 3.18 -5.26 -17.80
CA PHE A 162 4.11 -4.62 -16.86
C PHE A 162 4.97 -5.62 -16.10
N ILE A 163 4.71 -6.92 -16.26
CA ILE A 163 5.43 -7.99 -15.62
C ILE A 163 6.31 -8.65 -16.69
N LYS A 164 7.59 -8.31 -16.69
CA LYS A 164 8.60 -8.91 -17.59
C LYS A 164 9.50 -9.85 -16.86
#